data_45ff4ec350808da86ef5d5b57e1587e5
#
_entry.id   45ff4ec350808da86ef5d5b57e1587e5
#
_cell.length_a   1.000
_cell.length_b   1.000
_cell.length_c   1.000
_cell.angle_alpha   90.00
_cell.angle_beta   90.00
_cell.angle_gamma   90.00
#
_symmetry.space_group_name_H-M   'P 1'
#
loop_
_entity.id
_entity.type
_entity.pdbx_description
1 polymer ?
#
loop_
_entity_poly.entity_id
_entity_poly.type
_entity_poly.pdbx_seq_one_letter_code
_entity_poly.pdbx_strand_id
1 'polypeptide(L)'
;MIKLKQKWKNQRLWVKLTFMVLITVALTVSVLYLSLTNRIYEATQTQEEEQLLSIAEIVAAQPLVIQTLSNGATNPEVQTYANQITETYQLDFVVVMTMDRIRLTHPDPEKINAPFQGGDEEDALSGQETTSIAQGTLGQSLRAFVPVFNAENVEIGVVAIGIKTTTLASIAKKTMQPFS
;
A
#
# COMPACT_ATOMS: atom_id res chain seq x y z
N MET A 1 8.98 -32.43 -36.38
CA MET A 1 7.68 -31.79 -36.66
C MET A 1 6.82 -32.51 -37.69
N ILE A 2 7.37 -33.15 -38.71
CA ILE A 2 6.61 -33.83 -39.80
C ILE A 2 5.85 -35.07 -39.30
N LYS A 3 6.41 -35.88 -38.41
CA LYS A 3 5.77 -37.13 -37.90
C LYS A 3 4.52 -36.86 -37.03
N LEU A 4 4.43 -35.72 -36.33
CA LEU A 4 3.25 -35.33 -35.53
C LEU A 4 2.06 -34.95 -36.43
N LYS A 5 2.30 -34.24 -37.53
CA LYS A 5 1.25 -33.83 -38.49
C LYS A 5 0.61 -35.02 -39.16
N GLN A 6 1.40 -36.08 -39.46
CA GLN A 6 0.92 -37.29 -40.17
C GLN A 6 0.08 -38.18 -39.23
N LYS A 7 0.44 -38.28 -37.95
CA LYS A 7 -0.31 -39.03 -36.94
C LYS A 7 -1.69 -38.44 -36.66
N TRP A 8 -1.80 -37.08 -36.72
CA TRP A 8 -3.06 -36.35 -36.53
C TRP A 8 -4.05 -36.54 -37.69
N LYS A 9 -3.57 -36.75 -38.92
CA LYS A 9 -4.39 -36.94 -40.13
C LYS A 9 -5.15 -38.26 -40.14
N ASN A 10 -4.62 -39.30 -39.47
CA ASN A 10 -5.20 -40.67 -39.41
C ASN A 10 -6.06 -40.92 -38.16
N GLN A 11 -6.23 -39.93 -37.25
CA GLN A 11 -7.09 -40.07 -36.07
C GLN A 11 -8.58 -39.98 -36.46
N ARG A 12 -9.43 -40.76 -35.77
CA ARG A 12 -10.89 -40.72 -35.95
C ARG A 12 -11.41 -39.32 -35.63
N LEU A 13 -12.41 -38.84 -36.37
CA LEU A 13 -12.99 -37.49 -36.25
C LEU A 13 -13.35 -37.13 -34.79
N TRP A 14 -13.91 -38.10 -34.06
CA TRP A 14 -14.26 -37.95 -32.63
C TRP A 14 -13.08 -37.56 -31.74
N VAL A 15 -11.92 -38.14 -31.95
CA VAL A 15 -10.71 -37.82 -31.17
C VAL A 15 -10.28 -36.35 -31.40
N LYS A 16 -10.37 -35.91 -32.67
CA LYS A 16 -10.04 -34.51 -33.02
C LYS A 16 -11.00 -33.52 -32.37
N LEU A 17 -12.31 -33.83 -32.39
CA LEU A 17 -13.34 -33.00 -31.74
C LEU A 17 -13.14 -32.94 -30.22
N THR A 18 -12.87 -34.07 -29.58
CA THR A 18 -12.59 -34.12 -28.14
C THR A 18 -11.39 -33.28 -27.77
N PHE A 19 -10.29 -33.40 -28.52
CA PHE A 19 -9.09 -32.58 -28.28
C PHE A 19 -9.36 -31.07 -28.48
N MET A 20 -10.14 -30.72 -29.50
CA MET A 20 -10.51 -29.34 -29.77
C MET A 20 -11.35 -28.73 -28.62
N VAL A 21 -12.33 -29.51 -28.12
CA VAL A 21 -13.14 -29.10 -26.96
C VAL A 21 -12.30 -28.96 -25.70
N LEU A 22 -11.40 -29.91 -25.42
CA LEU A 22 -10.49 -29.82 -24.25
C LEU A 22 -9.58 -28.61 -24.31
N ILE A 23 -9.04 -28.29 -25.50
CA ILE A 23 -8.20 -27.10 -25.68
C ILE A 23 -9.01 -25.83 -25.46
N THR A 24 -10.22 -25.73 -26.02
CA THR A 24 -11.07 -24.53 -25.80
C THR A 24 -11.47 -24.37 -24.33
N VAL A 25 -11.84 -25.46 -23.65
CA VAL A 25 -12.14 -25.42 -22.21
C VAL A 25 -10.89 -25.01 -21.39
N ALA A 26 -9.72 -25.57 -21.69
CA ALA A 26 -8.49 -25.22 -21.01
C ALA A 26 -8.12 -23.74 -21.20
N LEU A 27 -8.28 -23.22 -22.42
CA LEU A 27 -8.06 -21.80 -22.72
C LEU A 27 -9.03 -20.89 -21.98
N THR A 28 -10.34 -21.20 -21.99
CA THR A 28 -11.34 -20.41 -21.29
C THR A 28 -11.11 -20.40 -19.79
N VAL A 29 -10.80 -21.55 -19.19
CA VAL A 29 -10.47 -21.65 -17.76
C VAL A 29 -9.20 -20.84 -17.43
N SER A 30 -8.17 -20.90 -18.27
CA SER A 30 -6.94 -20.13 -18.09
C SER A 30 -7.18 -18.63 -18.16
N VAL A 31 -7.99 -18.16 -19.12
CA VAL A 31 -8.34 -16.73 -19.23
C VAL A 31 -9.15 -16.27 -18.03
N LEU A 32 -10.14 -17.05 -17.59
CA LEU A 32 -10.94 -16.75 -16.40
C LEU A 32 -10.06 -16.70 -15.14
N TYR A 33 -9.15 -17.66 -14.98
CA TYR A 33 -8.23 -17.70 -13.85
C TYR A 33 -7.33 -16.46 -13.80
N LEU A 34 -6.71 -16.09 -14.92
CA LEU A 34 -5.87 -14.89 -15.00
C LEU A 34 -6.67 -13.61 -14.75
N SER A 35 -7.88 -13.50 -15.31
CA SER A 35 -8.75 -12.34 -15.09
C SER A 35 -9.18 -12.22 -13.64
N LEU A 36 -9.51 -13.33 -12.99
CA LEU A 36 -9.93 -13.34 -11.57
C LEU A 36 -8.77 -12.97 -10.65
N THR A 37 -7.57 -13.51 -10.90
CA THR A 37 -6.37 -13.20 -10.11
C THR A 37 -6.00 -11.71 -10.18
N ASN A 38 -6.06 -11.11 -11.36
CA ASN A 38 -5.79 -9.68 -11.53
C ASN A 38 -6.83 -8.81 -10.78
N ARG A 39 -8.11 -9.16 -10.87
CA ARG A 39 -9.18 -8.41 -10.16
C ARG A 39 -9.04 -8.50 -8.64
N ILE A 40 -8.68 -9.67 -8.12
CA ILE A 40 -8.45 -9.85 -6.67
C ILE A 40 -7.24 -9.01 -6.22
N TYR A 41 -6.18 -8.99 -7.01
CA TYR A 41 -4.99 -8.21 -6.69
C TYR A 41 -5.28 -6.70 -6.65
N GLU A 42 -5.96 -6.15 -7.66
CA GLU A 42 -6.36 -4.75 -7.71
C GLU A 42 -7.31 -4.38 -6.55
N ALA A 43 -8.33 -5.21 -6.28
CA ALA A 43 -9.28 -4.96 -5.20
C ALA A 43 -8.61 -4.95 -3.81
N THR A 44 -7.63 -5.84 -3.59
CA THR A 44 -6.88 -5.90 -2.33
C THR A 44 -6.00 -4.66 -2.15
N GLN A 45 -5.34 -4.20 -3.21
CA GLN A 45 -4.49 -3.01 -3.15
C GLN A 45 -5.32 -1.76 -2.82
N THR A 46 -6.44 -1.54 -3.49
CA THR A 46 -7.35 -0.41 -3.22
C THR A 46 -7.87 -0.43 -1.78
N GLN A 47 -8.20 -1.60 -1.26
CA GLN A 47 -8.65 -1.74 0.13
C GLN A 47 -7.57 -1.36 1.15
N GLU A 48 -6.31 -1.74 0.91
CA GLU A 48 -5.18 -1.39 1.77
C GLU A 48 -4.89 0.13 1.71
N GLU A 49 -4.99 0.74 0.52
CA GLU A 49 -4.85 2.19 0.33
C GLU A 49 -5.90 2.97 1.12
N GLU A 50 -7.19 2.60 1.00
CA GLU A 50 -8.29 3.20 1.74
C GLU A 50 -8.15 3.03 3.26
N GLN A 51 -7.69 1.86 3.71
CA GLN A 51 -7.44 1.61 5.12
C GLN A 51 -6.31 2.50 5.66
N LEU A 52 -5.20 2.64 4.91
CA LEU A 52 -4.11 3.52 5.30
C LEU A 52 -4.56 4.98 5.35
N LEU A 53 -5.31 5.47 4.36
CA LEU A 53 -5.87 6.82 4.39
C LEU A 53 -6.72 7.05 5.64
N SER A 54 -7.65 6.13 5.94
CA SER A 54 -8.52 6.26 7.11
C SER A 54 -7.73 6.32 8.44
N ILE A 55 -6.65 5.53 8.56
CA ILE A 55 -5.79 5.58 9.75
C ILE A 55 -5.01 6.91 9.79
N ALA A 56 -4.50 7.38 8.64
CA ALA A 56 -3.79 8.65 8.56
C ALA A 56 -4.69 9.84 8.92
N GLU A 57 -5.96 9.85 8.49
CA GLU A 57 -6.97 10.84 8.86
C GLU A 57 -7.21 10.87 10.39
N ILE A 58 -7.34 9.68 11.01
CA ILE A 58 -7.48 9.58 12.47
C ILE A 58 -6.27 10.19 13.18
N VAL A 59 -5.06 9.93 12.69
CA VAL A 59 -3.82 10.49 13.26
C VAL A 59 -3.75 12.00 13.02
N ALA A 60 -4.10 12.47 11.82
CA ALA A 60 -4.09 13.89 11.45
C ALA A 60 -5.07 14.73 12.30
N ALA A 61 -6.21 14.15 12.66
CA ALA A 61 -7.23 14.80 13.49
C ALA A 61 -6.90 14.84 15.00
N GLN A 62 -5.81 14.20 15.44
CA GLN A 62 -5.46 14.16 16.87
C GLN A 62 -4.99 15.51 17.40
N PRO A 63 -5.57 16.00 18.50
CA PRO A 63 -5.14 17.28 19.11
C PRO A 63 -3.65 17.34 19.41
N LEU A 64 -3.05 16.22 19.84
CA LEU A 64 -1.61 16.10 20.10
C LEU A 64 -0.78 16.36 18.83
N VAL A 65 -1.19 15.82 17.69
CA VAL A 65 -0.51 16.01 16.40
C VAL A 65 -0.64 17.46 15.95
N ILE A 66 -1.85 18.02 16.01
CA ILE A 66 -2.13 19.43 15.64
C ILE A 66 -1.30 20.37 16.51
N GLN A 67 -1.28 20.16 17.83
CA GLN A 67 -0.50 20.97 18.75
C GLN A 67 1.01 20.87 18.49
N THR A 68 1.50 19.65 18.21
CA THR A 68 2.92 19.42 17.91
C THR A 68 3.34 20.14 16.64
N LEU A 69 2.53 20.06 15.58
CA LEU A 69 2.78 20.78 14.32
C LEU A 69 2.69 22.28 14.48
N SER A 70 1.73 22.78 15.24
CA SER A 70 1.60 24.21 15.54
C SER A 70 2.82 24.78 16.31
N ASN A 71 3.44 23.96 17.16
CA ASN A 71 4.66 24.32 17.88
C ASN A 71 5.93 24.16 17.00
N GLY A 72 5.85 23.43 15.90
CA GLY A 72 6.97 23.17 14.99
C GLY A 72 8.12 22.38 15.58
N ALA A 73 7.92 21.69 16.70
CA ALA A 73 8.95 20.94 17.40
C ALA A 73 8.44 19.57 17.87
N THR A 74 9.28 18.55 17.72
CA THR A 74 8.97 17.21 18.24
C THR A 74 8.90 17.22 19.78
N ASN A 75 8.12 16.27 20.32
CA ASN A 75 8.11 15.96 21.74
C ASN A 75 7.98 14.43 21.94
N PRO A 76 8.35 13.91 23.14
CA PRO A 76 8.27 12.46 23.41
C PRO A 76 6.84 11.89 23.32
N GLU A 77 5.82 12.69 23.58
CA GLU A 77 4.43 12.24 23.60
C GLU A 77 3.94 11.91 22.18
N VAL A 78 4.22 12.78 21.19
CA VAL A 78 3.84 12.52 19.79
C VAL A 78 4.60 11.33 19.21
N GLN A 79 5.86 11.14 19.57
CA GLN A 79 6.63 9.95 19.16
C GLN A 79 6.06 8.67 19.79
N THR A 80 5.70 8.71 21.09
CA THR A 80 5.05 7.60 21.78
C THR A 80 3.72 7.24 21.11
N TYR A 81 2.91 8.24 20.80
CA TYR A 81 1.66 8.08 20.09
C TYR A 81 1.86 7.46 18.71
N ALA A 82 2.83 7.96 17.91
CA ALA A 82 3.16 7.40 16.62
C ALA A 82 3.56 5.92 16.69
N ASN A 83 4.36 5.55 17.71
CA ASN A 83 4.74 4.16 17.95
C ASN A 83 3.54 3.28 18.32
N GLN A 84 2.61 3.77 19.16
CA GLN A 84 1.39 3.04 19.52
C GLN A 84 0.49 2.78 18.30
N ILE A 85 0.33 3.76 17.43
CA ILE A 85 -0.43 3.60 16.17
C ILE A 85 0.26 2.57 15.26
N THR A 86 1.60 2.66 15.13
CA THR A 86 2.40 1.71 14.35
C THR A 86 2.17 0.28 14.82
N GLU A 87 2.24 0.03 16.11
CA GLU A 87 2.01 -1.30 16.70
C GLU A 87 0.55 -1.77 16.57
N THR A 88 -0.41 -0.88 16.88
CA THR A 88 -1.85 -1.20 16.89
C THR A 88 -2.34 -1.63 15.52
N TYR A 89 -1.92 -0.93 14.47
CA TYR A 89 -2.35 -1.16 13.09
C TYR A 89 -1.35 -1.96 12.26
N GLN A 90 -0.28 -2.47 12.89
CA GLN A 90 0.78 -3.25 12.22
C GLN A 90 1.41 -2.51 11.03
N LEU A 91 1.61 -1.21 11.18
CA LEU A 91 2.28 -0.37 10.20
C LEU A 91 3.81 -0.51 10.34
N ASP A 92 4.54 -0.13 9.31
CA ASP A 92 6.01 -0.03 9.37
C ASP A 92 6.47 1.35 9.85
N PHE A 93 5.64 2.39 9.65
CA PHE A 93 5.94 3.75 10.14
C PHE A 93 4.71 4.65 10.22
N VAL A 94 4.81 5.62 11.14
CA VAL A 94 3.97 6.82 11.24
C VAL A 94 4.90 8.01 11.35
N VAL A 95 4.82 8.92 10.40
CA VAL A 95 5.63 10.14 10.33
C VAL A 95 4.72 11.34 10.32
N VAL A 96 4.92 12.23 11.29
CA VAL A 96 4.33 13.57 11.30
C VAL A 96 5.41 14.53 10.84
N MET A 97 5.13 15.39 9.87
CA MET A 97 6.09 16.34 9.32
C MET A 97 5.48 17.72 9.12
N THR A 98 6.32 18.75 9.25
CA THR A 98 5.95 20.14 9.02
C THR A 98 5.79 20.43 7.52
N MET A 99 5.26 21.62 7.19
CA MET A 99 5.20 22.13 5.80
C MET A 99 6.58 22.26 5.15
N ASP A 100 7.65 22.42 5.95
CA ASP A 100 9.04 22.40 5.48
C ASP A 100 9.61 20.98 5.33
N ARG A 101 8.75 19.95 5.42
CA ARG A 101 9.11 18.54 5.32
C ARG A 101 10.01 18.03 6.45
N ILE A 102 10.10 18.73 7.58
CA ILE A 102 10.89 18.28 8.73
C ILE A 102 10.07 17.25 9.52
N ARG A 103 10.63 16.06 9.68
CA ARG A 103 10.00 14.97 10.43
C ARG A 103 10.01 15.24 11.91
N LEU A 104 8.84 15.23 12.54
CA LEU A 104 8.67 15.33 13.99
C LEU A 104 8.57 13.97 14.66
N THR A 105 8.20 12.92 13.90
CA THR A 105 8.22 11.54 14.35
C THR A 105 8.85 10.63 13.28
N HIS A 106 9.48 9.53 13.73
CA HIS A 106 10.02 8.50 12.86
C HIS A 106 10.36 7.24 13.67
N PRO A 107 10.23 5.99 13.11
CA PRO A 107 10.66 4.76 13.80
C PRO A 107 12.14 4.73 14.14
N ASP A 108 12.99 5.34 13.31
CA ASP A 108 14.41 5.53 13.55
C ASP A 108 14.63 6.94 14.17
N PRO A 109 15.05 7.03 15.44
CA PRO A 109 15.24 8.33 16.13
C PRO A 109 16.24 9.26 15.44
N GLU A 110 17.24 8.73 14.73
CA GLU A 110 18.24 9.54 14.02
C GLU A 110 17.65 10.30 12.83
N LYS A 111 16.45 9.92 12.40
CA LYS A 111 15.72 10.58 11.30
C LYS A 111 14.77 11.67 11.76
N ILE A 112 14.54 11.82 13.06
CA ILE A 112 13.73 12.91 13.62
C ILE A 112 14.50 14.23 13.43
N ASN A 113 13.79 15.30 13.16
CA ASN A 113 14.33 16.62 12.79
C ASN A 113 15.13 16.65 11.48
N ALA A 114 15.09 15.58 10.69
CA ALA A 114 15.68 15.56 9.36
C ALA A 114 14.60 15.72 8.27
N PRO A 115 14.94 16.22 7.08
CA PRO A 115 13.99 16.36 5.98
C PRO A 115 13.39 15.00 5.54
N PHE A 116 12.10 14.97 5.22
CA PHE A 116 11.45 13.81 4.63
C PHE A 116 12.10 13.47 3.28
N GLN A 117 12.18 12.18 2.97
CA GLN A 117 12.78 11.67 1.74
C GLN A 117 11.78 10.72 1.05
N GLY A 118 11.25 11.16 -0.06
CA GLY A 118 10.28 10.38 -0.84
C GLY A 118 9.95 11.09 -2.14
N GLY A 119 9.60 12.37 -2.06
CA GLY A 119 9.18 13.20 -3.20
C GLY A 119 7.73 12.91 -3.65
N ASP A 120 7.02 12.10 -2.88
CA ASP A 120 5.63 11.69 -3.10
C ASP A 120 4.65 12.39 -2.13
N GLU A 121 5.16 13.33 -1.33
CA GLU A 121 4.39 14.12 -0.35
C GLU A 121 3.81 15.44 -0.90
N GLU A 122 4.11 15.79 -2.15
CA GLU A 122 3.78 17.12 -2.74
C GLU A 122 2.28 17.40 -2.76
N ASP A 123 1.45 16.41 -3.14
CA ASP A 123 0.01 16.60 -3.20
C ASP A 123 -0.56 16.84 -1.80
N ALA A 124 -0.03 16.16 -0.78
CA ALA A 124 -0.46 16.35 0.60
C ALA A 124 -0.02 17.70 1.17
N LEU A 125 1.14 18.22 0.78
CA LEU A 125 1.59 19.58 1.09
C LEU A 125 0.81 20.67 0.32
N SER A 126 -0.07 20.25 -0.59
CA SER A 126 -1.01 21.12 -1.32
C SER A 126 -2.45 20.94 -0.85
N GLY A 127 -2.66 20.28 0.29
CA GLY A 127 -3.96 20.06 0.91
C GLY A 127 -4.78 18.89 0.33
N GLN A 128 -4.16 17.96 -0.43
CA GLN A 128 -4.83 16.82 -1.02
C GLN A 128 -4.33 15.51 -0.42
N GLU A 129 -5.25 14.68 0.02
CA GLU A 129 -4.91 13.31 0.44
C GLU A 129 -4.40 12.50 -0.75
N THR A 130 -3.36 11.70 -0.55
CA THR A 130 -2.78 10.88 -1.61
C THR A 130 -2.20 9.58 -1.09
N THR A 131 -2.13 8.59 -1.97
CA THR A 131 -1.42 7.34 -1.73
C THR A 131 -0.35 7.14 -2.79
N SER A 132 0.72 6.46 -2.42
CA SER A 132 1.80 6.15 -3.35
C SER A 132 2.52 4.85 -2.99
N ILE A 133 3.16 4.24 -3.98
CA ILE A 133 4.15 3.19 -3.76
C ILE A 133 5.51 3.75 -4.17
N ALA A 134 6.33 4.08 -3.17
CA ALA A 134 7.61 4.72 -3.42
C ALA A 134 8.73 4.17 -2.55
N GLN A 135 9.98 4.44 -2.98
CA GLN A 135 11.18 4.12 -2.24
C GLN A 135 11.46 5.21 -1.20
N GLY A 136 11.55 4.85 0.07
CA GLY A 136 11.93 5.77 1.14
C GLY A 136 13.08 5.26 1.99
N THR A 137 13.27 5.88 3.15
CA THR A 137 14.35 5.53 4.10
C THR A 137 14.24 4.12 4.65
N LEU A 138 13.03 3.54 4.68
CA LEU A 138 12.74 2.20 5.20
C LEU A 138 12.56 1.14 4.10
N GLY A 139 12.74 1.51 2.83
CA GLY A 139 12.54 0.64 1.67
C GLY A 139 11.29 1.03 0.86
N GLN A 140 10.95 0.19 -0.13
CA GLN A 140 9.74 0.37 -0.92
C GLN A 140 8.51 0.10 -0.06
N SER A 141 7.57 1.03 -0.03
CA SER A 141 6.37 0.99 0.82
C SER A 141 5.15 1.57 0.12
N LEU A 142 3.99 1.02 0.42
CA LEU A 142 2.71 1.66 0.19
C LEU A 142 2.53 2.71 1.29
N ARG A 143 2.21 3.92 0.90
CA ARG A 143 2.11 5.10 1.78
C ARG A 143 0.80 5.81 1.57
N ALA A 144 0.27 6.38 2.66
CA ALA A 144 -0.81 7.34 2.64
C ALA A 144 -0.33 8.65 3.26
N PHE A 145 -0.68 9.75 2.65
CA PHE A 145 -0.38 11.09 3.11
C PHE A 145 -1.68 11.87 3.30
N VAL A 146 -1.83 12.47 4.47
CA VAL A 146 -3.01 13.28 4.82
C VAL A 146 -2.55 14.62 5.37
N PRO A 147 -3.05 15.74 4.82
CA PRO A 147 -2.76 17.09 5.32
C PRO A 147 -3.37 17.28 6.70
N VAL A 148 -2.68 18.04 7.55
CA VAL A 148 -3.14 18.40 8.89
C VAL A 148 -3.50 19.87 8.90
N PHE A 149 -4.72 20.17 9.33
CA PHE A 149 -5.24 21.54 9.43
C PHE A 149 -5.39 21.97 10.89
N ASN A 150 -5.12 23.22 11.17
CA ASN A 150 -5.41 23.83 12.47
C ASN A 150 -6.89 24.26 12.59
N ALA A 151 -7.26 24.86 13.73
CA ALA A 151 -8.61 25.31 13.99
C ALA A 151 -9.11 26.43 13.03
N GLU A 152 -8.18 27.17 12.43
CA GLU A 152 -8.42 28.22 11.44
C GLU A 152 -8.47 27.67 10.00
N ASN A 153 -8.46 26.33 9.83
CA ASN A 153 -8.43 25.65 8.53
C ASN A 153 -7.19 26.01 7.69
N VAL A 154 -6.07 26.29 8.35
CA VAL A 154 -4.77 26.47 7.71
C VAL A 154 -4.01 25.17 7.79
N GLU A 155 -3.43 24.72 6.67
CA GLU A 155 -2.56 23.56 6.63
C GLU A 155 -1.25 23.83 7.38
N ILE A 156 -0.91 22.96 8.31
CA ILE A 156 0.23 23.12 9.22
C ILE A 156 1.25 21.99 9.11
N GLY A 157 0.96 20.96 8.34
CA GLY A 157 1.84 19.82 8.11
C GLY A 157 1.11 18.63 7.52
N VAL A 158 1.80 17.50 7.47
CA VAL A 158 1.30 16.27 6.86
C VAL A 158 1.59 15.08 7.77
N VAL A 159 0.65 14.15 7.83
CA VAL A 159 0.84 12.81 8.37
C VAL A 159 1.11 11.86 7.22
N ALA A 160 2.22 11.12 7.31
CA ALA A 160 2.56 10.04 6.39
C ALA A 160 2.59 8.71 7.16
N ILE A 161 1.82 7.75 6.71
CA ILE A 161 1.87 6.38 7.26
C ILE A 161 2.16 5.38 6.15
N GLY A 162 2.68 4.21 6.50
CA GLY A 162 2.91 3.23 5.46
C GLY A 162 3.30 1.83 5.93
N ILE A 163 3.20 0.91 4.97
CA ILE A 163 3.55 -0.50 5.09
C ILE A 163 4.53 -0.85 3.98
N LYS A 164 5.63 -1.53 4.33
CA LYS A 164 6.58 -2.03 3.34
C LYS A 164 5.93 -3.05 2.41
N THR A 165 6.28 -3.03 1.14
CA THR A 165 5.77 -3.99 0.16
C THR A 165 6.12 -5.44 0.51
N THR A 166 7.23 -5.68 1.20
CA THR A 166 7.61 -7.00 1.75
C THR A 166 6.66 -7.46 2.86
N THR A 167 6.18 -6.55 3.71
CA THR A 167 5.20 -6.81 4.75
C THR A 167 3.84 -7.13 4.12
N LEU A 168 3.39 -6.34 3.13
CA LEU A 168 2.16 -6.60 2.37
C LEU A 168 2.16 -7.98 1.71
N ALA A 169 3.27 -8.34 1.05
CA ALA A 169 3.40 -9.66 0.42
C ALA A 169 3.28 -10.81 1.44
N SER A 170 3.80 -10.63 2.66
CA SER A 170 3.70 -11.63 3.72
C SER A 170 2.27 -11.75 4.27
N ILE A 171 1.54 -10.65 4.40
CA ILE A 171 0.14 -10.61 4.82
C ILE A 171 -0.74 -11.30 3.77
N ALA A 172 -0.58 -10.95 2.49
CA ALA A 172 -1.32 -11.57 1.38
C ALA A 172 -1.10 -13.09 1.33
N LYS A 173 0.15 -13.54 1.54
CA LYS A 173 0.48 -14.98 1.57
C LYS A 173 -0.19 -15.70 2.76
N LYS A 174 -0.27 -15.06 3.92
CA LYS A 174 -0.91 -15.63 5.12
C LYS A 174 -2.43 -15.75 4.94
N THR A 175 -3.05 -14.77 4.29
CA THR A 175 -4.50 -14.76 4.01
C THR A 175 -4.90 -15.79 2.96
N MET A 176 -4.00 -16.15 2.04
CA MET A 176 -4.23 -17.18 1.01
C MET A 176 -3.97 -18.62 1.48
N GLN A 177 -3.48 -18.84 2.71
CA GLN A 177 -3.34 -20.19 3.24
C GLN A 177 -4.71 -20.69 3.71
N PRO A 178 -5.26 -21.79 3.13
CA PRO A 178 -6.49 -22.39 3.63
C PRO A 178 -6.27 -22.86 5.06
N PHE A 179 -7.30 -22.68 5.89
CA PHE A 179 -7.34 -23.21 7.27
C PHE A 179 -7.01 -24.71 7.24
N SER A 180 -5.86 -25.08 7.79
CA SER A 180 -5.49 -26.48 8.06
C SER A 180 -5.94 -26.90 9.44
#